data_094d81f63fd9d950872f924fd4993426
#
_entry.id   094d81f63fd9d950872f924fd4993426
#
_cell.length_a   1.000
_cell.length_b   1.000
_cell.length_c   1.000
_cell.angle_alpha   90.00
_cell.angle_beta   90.00
_cell.angle_gamma   90.00
#
_symmetry.space_group_name_H-M   'P 1'
#
loop_
_entity.id
_entity.type
_entity.pdbx_description
1 polymer ?
#
loop_
_entity_poly.entity_id
_entity_poly.type
_entity_poly.pdbx_seq_one_letter_code
_entity_poly.pdbx_strand_id
1 'polypeptide(L)'
;IDASSGNGSNYSYMHVDQHAFEFNPHTHVAYAGNDGGFYKFMESLNKWVDISDGFEISQFYNLGLSRSNPDRLVAGAQDNGTEMLTNTTWDAIRGADGMECAIDHYDENIIYSESQYGGLRKSYNGGNNWNNIKPVNYEGAWNTPYEMHSINSNLIVAGYDEVYRSTDGGGSWDSISYNVSGGADLRSIALAPSDENYIYAAS
;
A
#
# COMPACT_ATOMS: atom_id res chain seq x y z
N ILE A 1 -6.12 -0.49 30.63
CA ILE A 1 -6.43 -1.09 29.31
C ILE A 1 -5.27 -0.67 28.44
N ASP A 2 -4.44 -1.62 28.07
CA ASP A 2 -3.28 -1.36 27.20
C ASP A 2 -3.69 -1.69 25.77
N ALA A 3 -3.67 -0.68 24.90
CA ALA A 3 -3.93 -0.80 23.47
C ALA A 3 -2.61 -0.99 22.68
N SER A 4 -1.49 -1.22 23.39
CA SER A 4 -0.21 -1.36 22.73
C SER A 4 -0.13 -2.66 21.94
N SER A 5 0.54 -2.61 20.81
CA SER A 5 0.93 -3.72 19.93
C SER A 5 1.81 -4.75 20.66
N GLY A 6 1.21 -5.49 21.59
CA GLY A 6 1.91 -6.50 22.36
C GLY A 6 1.95 -7.82 21.61
N ASN A 7 3.15 -8.26 21.29
CA ASN A 7 3.46 -9.63 20.86
C ASN A 7 3.29 -10.62 22.02
N GLY A 8 2.12 -10.63 22.64
CA GLY A 8 1.82 -11.46 23.81
C GLY A 8 0.40 -12.02 23.74
N SER A 9 0.29 -13.32 23.91
CA SER A 9 -0.89 -14.18 23.72
C SER A 9 -2.13 -13.87 24.58
N ASN A 10 -2.20 -12.75 25.29
CA ASN A 10 -3.29 -12.43 26.21
C ASN A 10 -3.96 -11.06 26.01
N TYR A 11 -3.51 -10.24 25.05
CA TYR A 11 -4.12 -8.94 24.75
C TYR A 11 -4.65 -8.92 23.35
N SER A 12 -5.87 -8.43 23.16
CA SER A 12 -6.38 -8.21 21.82
C SER A 12 -5.66 -7.02 21.19
N TYR A 13 -5.19 -7.21 19.98
CA TYR A 13 -4.68 -6.14 19.16
C TYR A 13 -5.83 -5.16 18.85
N MET A 14 -5.55 -3.90 18.95
CA MET A 14 -6.34 -2.80 18.43
C MET A 14 -5.37 -1.88 17.69
N HIS A 15 -5.75 -1.41 16.51
CA HIS A 15 -4.90 -0.53 15.72
C HIS A 15 -4.44 0.68 16.54
N VAL A 16 -3.28 1.22 16.23
CA VAL A 16 -2.77 2.46 16.82
C VAL A 16 -3.61 3.66 16.36
N ASP A 17 -3.20 4.88 16.72
CA ASP A 17 -3.83 6.13 16.28
C ASP A 17 -5.31 6.22 16.64
N GLN A 18 -5.56 6.23 17.96
CA GLN A 18 -6.90 6.29 18.54
C GLN A 18 -7.50 7.69 18.36
N HIS A 19 -8.72 7.79 17.80
CA HIS A 19 -9.41 9.05 17.54
C HIS A 19 -10.65 9.26 18.42
N ALA A 20 -11.29 8.18 18.83
CA ALA A 20 -12.50 8.25 19.63
C ALA A 20 -12.52 7.14 20.68
N PHE A 21 -13.01 7.47 21.85
CA PHE A 21 -13.23 6.52 22.95
C PHE A 21 -14.48 6.92 23.73
N GLU A 22 -15.48 6.04 23.76
CA GLU A 22 -16.76 6.33 24.38
C GLU A 22 -17.32 5.13 25.17
N PHE A 23 -18.07 5.42 26.21
CA PHE A 23 -18.85 4.41 26.95
C PHE A 23 -20.32 4.51 26.61
N ASN A 24 -20.94 3.40 26.30
CA ASN A 24 -22.39 3.35 26.20
C ASN A 24 -23.00 3.68 27.57
N PRO A 25 -23.85 4.73 27.67
CA PRO A 25 -24.37 5.20 28.96
C PRO A 25 -25.31 4.21 29.66
N HIS A 26 -25.86 3.24 28.92
CA HIS A 26 -26.80 2.27 29.47
C HIS A 26 -26.14 0.95 29.83
N THR A 27 -25.13 0.52 29.06
CA THR A 27 -24.49 -0.79 29.24
C THR A 27 -23.09 -0.69 29.83
N HIS A 28 -22.53 0.52 29.92
CA HIS A 28 -21.14 0.83 30.32
C HIS A 28 -20.06 0.12 29.51
N VAL A 29 -20.43 -0.39 28.34
CA VAL A 29 -19.48 -1.01 27.40
C VAL A 29 -18.67 0.08 26.72
N ALA A 30 -17.34 -0.13 26.68
CA ALA A 30 -16.42 0.76 26.01
C ALA A 30 -16.34 0.47 24.51
N TYR A 31 -16.27 1.55 23.72
CA TYR A 31 -16.05 1.53 22.29
C TYR A 31 -14.85 2.41 21.95
N ALA A 32 -14.12 2.05 20.91
CA ALA A 32 -13.00 2.84 20.40
C ALA A 32 -13.03 2.90 18.87
N GLY A 33 -12.73 4.06 18.32
CA GLY A 33 -12.53 4.28 16.88
C GLY A 33 -11.10 4.71 16.63
N ASN A 34 -10.45 4.09 15.66
CA ASN A 34 -9.08 4.35 15.24
C ASN A 34 -8.92 4.15 13.74
N ASP A 35 -7.70 4.37 13.20
CA ASP A 35 -7.43 4.26 11.76
C ASP A 35 -7.63 2.84 11.20
N GLY A 36 -7.56 1.82 12.05
CA GLY A 36 -7.84 0.42 11.69
C GLY A 36 -9.30 0.02 11.79
N GLY A 37 -10.21 0.86 12.32
CA GLY A 37 -11.62 0.53 12.41
C GLY A 37 -12.32 0.90 13.69
N PHE A 38 -13.40 0.17 13.99
CA PHE A 38 -14.25 0.38 15.15
C PHE A 38 -14.27 -0.86 16.06
N TYR A 39 -14.00 -0.65 17.34
CA TYR A 39 -13.78 -1.71 18.31
C TYR A 39 -14.72 -1.60 19.50
N LYS A 40 -15.07 -2.75 20.06
CA LYS A 40 -15.86 -2.89 21.27
C LYS A 40 -15.08 -3.69 22.31
N PHE A 41 -15.03 -3.21 23.56
CA PHE A 41 -14.48 -4.00 24.64
C PHE A 41 -15.46 -5.08 25.09
N MET A 42 -15.03 -6.33 25.05
CA MET A 42 -15.77 -7.50 25.51
C MET A 42 -15.26 -7.91 26.88
N GLU A 43 -15.95 -7.51 27.94
CA GLU A 43 -15.56 -7.78 29.34
C GLU A 43 -15.43 -9.28 29.61
N SER A 44 -16.35 -10.11 29.10
CA SER A 44 -16.31 -11.56 29.25
C SER A 44 -15.07 -12.23 28.68
N LEU A 45 -14.41 -11.59 27.72
CA LEU A 45 -13.18 -12.05 27.07
C LEU A 45 -11.95 -11.23 27.52
N ASN A 46 -12.18 -10.15 28.28
CA ASN A 46 -11.17 -9.15 28.65
C ASN A 46 -10.35 -8.68 27.44
N LYS A 47 -11.02 -8.41 26.32
CA LYS A 47 -10.37 -7.97 25.07
C LYS A 47 -11.23 -7.03 24.23
N TRP A 48 -10.56 -6.27 23.41
CA TRP A 48 -11.18 -5.53 22.31
C TRP A 48 -11.51 -6.49 21.16
N VAL A 49 -12.65 -6.28 20.56
CA VAL A 49 -13.11 -7.04 19.40
C VAL A 49 -13.42 -6.05 18.30
N ASP A 50 -12.87 -6.28 17.14
CA ASP A 50 -13.19 -5.53 15.93
C ASP A 50 -14.66 -5.76 15.57
N ILE A 51 -15.37 -4.67 15.36
CA ILE A 51 -16.77 -4.65 14.95
C ILE A 51 -16.96 -3.77 13.71
N SER A 52 -15.90 -3.60 12.93
CA SER A 52 -15.91 -2.80 11.70
C SER A 52 -16.67 -3.47 10.55
N ASP A 53 -16.98 -4.76 10.66
CA ASP A 53 -17.68 -5.50 9.61
C ASP A 53 -19.00 -4.81 9.22
N GLY A 54 -19.16 -4.54 7.93
CA GLY A 54 -20.28 -3.77 7.39
C GLY A 54 -20.08 -2.25 7.36
N PHE A 55 -18.97 -1.72 7.89
CA PHE A 55 -18.55 -0.35 7.65
C PHE A 55 -17.60 -0.34 6.44
N GLU A 56 -18.00 0.31 5.37
CA GLU A 56 -17.16 0.49 4.17
C GLU A 56 -16.22 1.69 4.38
N ILE A 57 -15.18 1.52 5.22
CA ILE A 57 -14.26 2.58 5.63
C ILE A 57 -12.83 2.22 5.25
N SER A 58 -12.41 2.61 4.05
CA SER A 58 -11.02 2.49 3.61
C SER A 58 -10.61 3.76 2.86
N GLN A 59 -9.38 4.20 3.09
CA GLN A 59 -8.78 5.32 2.37
C GLN A 59 -7.74 4.79 1.40
N PHE A 60 -8.10 4.67 0.14
CA PHE A 60 -7.20 4.21 -0.91
C PHE A 60 -6.39 5.35 -1.52
N TYR A 61 -5.07 5.16 -1.65
CA TYR A 61 -4.19 6.03 -2.42
C TYR A 61 -4.21 5.70 -3.91
N ASN A 62 -4.18 4.40 -4.24
CA ASN A 62 -4.10 3.95 -5.62
C ASN A 62 -4.79 2.59 -5.81
N LEU A 63 -5.14 2.29 -7.07
CA LEU A 63 -5.74 1.03 -7.51
C LEU A 63 -4.98 0.46 -8.70
N GLY A 64 -4.54 -0.79 -8.60
CA GLY A 64 -3.98 -1.57 -9.70
C GLY A 64 -4.97 -2.61 -10.20
N LEU A 65 -5.33 -2.56 -11.49
CA LEU A 65 -6.31 -3.45 -12.10
C LEU A 65 -5.64 -4.57 -12.89
N SER A 66 -6.13 -5.80 -12.76
CA SER A 66 -5.77 -6.87 -13.67
C SER A 66 -6.38 -6.62 -15.05
N ARG A 67 -5.60 -6.79 -16.12
CA ARG A 67 -6.09 -6.68 -17.48
C ARG A 67 -6.74 -7.96 -18.01
N SER A 68 -6.40 -9.08 -17.41
CA SER A 68 -6.91 -10.40 -17.81
C SER A 68 -8.10 -10.85 -17.00
N ASN A 69 -8.29 -10.31 -15.79
CA ASN A 69 -9.33 -10.72 -14.86
C ASN A 69 -10.03 -9.48 -14.26
N PRO A 70 -11.27 -9.16 -14.69
CA PRO A 70 -12.00 -7.98 -14.22
C PRO A 70 -12.38 -8.06 -12.73
N ASP A 71 -12.36 -9.24 -12.14
CA ASP A 71 -12.71 -9.48 -10.74
C ASP A 71 -11.47 -9.48 -9.82
N ARG A 72 -10.33 -8.99 -10.34
CA ARG A 72 -9.08 -8.90 -9.58
C ARG A 72 -8.46 -7.51 -9.66
N LEU A 73 -8.27 -6.92 -8.50
CA LEU A 73 -7.58 -5.64 -8.34
C LEU A 73 -6.75 -5.63 -7.05
N VAL A 74 -5.79 -4.74 -6.97
CA VAL A 74 -5.06 -4.41 -5.74
C VAL A 74 -5.30 -2.95 -5.40
N ALA A 75 -5.29 -2.63 -4.11
CA ALA A 75 -5.51 -1.29 -3.60
C ALA A 75 -4.50 -0.99 -2.48
N GLY A 76 -3.83 0.14 -2.58
CA GLY A 76 -3.01 0.66 -1.48
C GLY A 76 -3.86 1.51 -0.56
N ALA A 77 -3.96 1.14 0.72
CA ALA A 77 -4.79 1.80 1.73
C ALA A 77 -3.93 2.35 2.86
N GLN A 78 -4.15 3.61 3.20
CA GLN A 78 -3.51 4.20 4.37
C GLN A 78 -3.88 3.39 5.62
N ASP A 79 -2.90 3.15 6.50
CA ASP A 79 -3.00 2.42 7.77
C ASP A 79 -3.41 0.95 7.66
N ASN A 80 -3.94 0.51 6.50
CA ASN A 80 -4.46 -0.83 6.28
C ASN A 80 -3.66 -1.67 5.27
N GLY A 81 -2.58 -1.10 4.71
CA GLY A 81 -1.67 -1.83 3.85
C GLY A 81 -2.13 -1.98 2.41
N THR A 82 -1.67 -3.04 1.75
CA THR A 82 -2.11 -3.37 0.38
C THR A 82 -3.13 -4.49 0.44
N GLU A 83 -4.31 -4.18 -0.07
CA GLU A 83 -5.45 -5.07 -0.15
C GLU A 83 -5.60 -5.64 -1.56
N MET A 84 -6.05 -6.87 -1.68
CA MET A 84 -6.38 -7.49 -2.97
C MET A 84 -7.82 -7.97 -2.99
N LEU A 85 -8.58 -7.51 -3.96
CA LEU A 85 -9.90 -8.07 -4.29
C LEU A 85 -9.72 -9.24 -5.25
N THR A 86 -10.32 -10.38 -4.93
CA THR A 86 -10.47 -11.52 -5.83
C THR A 86 -11.93 -11.95 -5.81
N ASN A 87 -12.63 -11.81 -6.92
CA ASN A 87 -14.08 -11.93 -7.02
C ASN A 87 -14.79 -10.93 -6.07
N THR A 88 -15.22 -11.41 -4.90
CA THR A 88 -15.95 -10.59 -3.91
C THR A 88 -15.25 -10.55 -2.55
N THR A 89 -14.05 -11.11 -2.46
CA THR A 89 -13.29 -11.20 -1.20
C THR A 89 -12.09 -10.29 -1.23
N TRP A 90 -11.97 -9.46 -0.20
CA TRP A 90 -10.79 -8.66 0.07
C TRP A 90 -9.85 -9.40 1.02
N ASP A 91 -8.57 -9.45 0.66
CA ASP A 91 -7.50 -10.04 1.45
C ASP A 91 -6.37 -9.02 1.62
N ALA A 92 -5.95 -8.79 2.86
CA ALA A 92 -4.75 -8.00 3.16
C ALA A 92 -3.51 -8.80 2.76
N ILE A 93 -2.83 -8.37 1.71
CA ILE A 93 -1.66 -9.08 1.15
C ILE A 93 -0.32 -8.49 1.57
N ARG A 94 -0.31 -7.26 2.11
CA ARG A 94 0.87 -6.61 2.65
C ARG A 94 0.48 -5.55 3.67
N GLY A 95 1.20 -5.51 4.80
CA GLY A 95 1.00 -4.50 5.84
C GLY A 95 1.74 -3.18 5.58
N ALA A 96 1.79 -2.32 6.57
CA ALA A 96 2.23 -0.92 6.57
C ALA A 96 1.19 0.01 5.92
N ASP A 97 1.55 1.26 5.57
CA ASP A 97 0.69 2.09 4.75
C ASP A 97 0.80 1.65 3.29
N GLY A 98 -0.29 1.20 2.70
CA GLY A 98 -0.33 0.87 1.28
C GLY A 98 -0.44 2.13 0.44
N MET A 99 0.47 2.28 -0.52
CA MET A 99 0.59 3.44 -1.41
C MET A 99 0.29 3.04 -2.86
N GLU A 100 1.18 3.34 -3.79
CA GLU A 100 1.05 2.92 -5.17
C GLU A 100 1.06 1.39 -5.30
N CYS A 101 0.22 0.87 -6.18
CA CYS A 101 0.15 -0.57 -6.46
C CYS A 101 -0.22 -0.84 -7.92
N ALA A 102 0.25 -1.98 -8.46
CA ALA A 102 -0.03 -2.39 -9.82
C ALA A 102 -0.04 -3.92 -9.95
N ILE A 103 -0.78 -4.41 -10.94
CA ILE A 103 -0.75 -5.81 -11.40
C ILE A 103 -0.10 -5.84 -12.77
N ASP A 104 0.79 -6.80 -13.00
CA ASP A 104 1.42 -7.00 -14.31
C ASP A 104 0.34 -7.27 -15.39
N HIS A 105 0.58 -6.74 -16.58
CA HIS A 105 -0.40 -6.78 -17.67
C HIS A 105 -0.63 -8.18 -18.25
N TYR A 106 0.34 -9.08 -18.07
CA TYR A 106 0.37 -10.41 -18.70
C TYR A 106 0.31 -11.56 -17.69
N ASP A 107 0.71 -11.29 -16.42
CA ASP A 107 0.63 -12.29 -15.34
C ASP A 107 0.06 -11.64 -14.06
N GLU A 108 -1.18 -11.96 -13.75
CA GLU A 108 -1.88 -11.42 -12.58
C GLU A 108 -1.31 -11.89 -11.23
N ASN A 109 -0.37 -12.86 -11.21
CA ASN A 109 0.35 -13.24 -10.01
C ASN A 109 1.54 -12.31 -9.71
N ILE A 110 1.96 -11.51 -10.70
CA ILE A 110 2.99 -10.50 -10.52
C ILE A 110 2.31 -9.22 -10.04
N ILE A 111 2.61 -8.84 -8.80
CA ILE A 111 2.02 -7.67 -8.15
C ILE A 111 3.16 -6.77 -7.65
N TYR A 112 2.98 -5.48 -7.86
CA TYR A 112 3.82 -4.43 -7.33
C TYR A 112 3.06 -3.69 -6.25
N SER A 113 3.73 -3.39 -5.15
CA SER A 113 3.16 -2.65 -4.03
C SER A 113 4.22 -1.77 -3.40
N GLU A 114 3.84 -0.56 -3.11
CA GLU A 114 4.64 0.37 -2.32
C GLU A 114 4.09 0.47 -0.90
N SER A 115 4.97 0.61 0.07
CA SER A 115 4.66 1.18 1.38
C SER A 115 5.26 2.58 1.46
N GLN A 116 4.83 3.35 2.45
CA GLN A 116 5.29 4.73 2.67
C GLN A 116 6.81 4.88 2.48
N TYR A 117 7.20 6.06 2.00
CA TYR A 117 8.61 6.45 1.74
C TYR A 117 9.32 5.60 0.69
N GLY A 118 8.58 5.11 -0.30
CA GLY A 118 9.14 4.38 -1.43
C GLY A 118 9.56 2.94 -1.11
N GLY A 119 8.86 2.29 -0.20
CA GLY A 119 9.11 0.88 0.10
C GLY A 119 8.61 -0.07 -0.99
N LEU A 120 9.12 0.09 -2.23
CA LEU A 120 8.66 -0.65 -3.41
C LEU A 120 9.05 -2.12 -3.39
N ARG A 121 8.07 -2.99 -3.57
CA ARG A 121 8.23 -4.44 -3.59
C ARG A 121 7.47 -5.10 -4.72
N LYS A 122 7.93 -6.29 -5.09
CA LYS A 122 7.32 -7.14 -6.12
C LYS A 122 7.03 -8.53 -5.58
N SER A 123 5.84 -9.03 -5.83
CA SER A 123 5.44 -10.42 -5.63
C SER A 123 5.39 -11.14 -6.98
N TYR A 124 5.74 -12.43 -7.00
CA TYR A 124 5.61 -13.31 -8.15
C TYR A 124 4.56 -14.40 -7.92
N ASN A 125 3.83 -14.35 -6.82
CA ASN A 125 2.90 -15.41 -6.38
C ASN A 125 1.63 -14.85 -5.72
N GLY A 126 1.07 -13.80 -6.32
CA GLY A 126 -0.21 -13.25 -5.91
C GLY A 126 -0.21 -12.59 -4.53
N GLY A 127 0.92 -11.99 -4.12
CA GLY A 127 1.02 -11.29 -2.84
C GLY A 127 1.47 -12.17 -1.65
N ASN A 128 1.72 -13.48 -1.85
CA ASN A 128 2.13 -14.36 -0.75
C ASN A 128 3.57 -14.09 -0.25
N ASN A 129 4.48 -13.71 -1.15
CA ASN A 129 5.86 -13.35 -0.81
C ASN A 129 6.28 -12.10 -1.57
N TRP A 130 7.14 -11.29 -0.95
CA TRP A 130 7.54 -10.00 -1.45
C TRP A 130 9.06 -9.85 -1.51
N ASN A 131 9.57 -9.44 -2.66
CA ASN A 131 10.97 -9.10 -2.88
C ASN A 131 11.11 -7.58 -2.90
N ASN A 132 12.15 -7.08 -2.25
CA ASN A 132 12.50 -5.66 -2.34
C ASN A 132 13.05 -5.37 -3.74
N ILE A 133 12.47 -4.39 -4.42
CA ILE A 133 12.88 -3.92 -5.73
C ILE A 133 13.15 -2.41 -5.75
N LYS A 134 13.29 -1.79 -4.59
CA LYS A 134 13.57 -0.36 -4.43
C LYS A 134 14.88 0.02 -5.14
N PRO A 135 14.91 1.07 -5.99
CA PRO A 135 16.11 1.47 -6.74
C PRO A 135 17.24 2.01 -5.85
N VAL A 136 16.89 2.55 -4.69
CA VAL A 136 17.81 3.24 -3.78
C VAL A 136 17.66 2.73 -2.35
N ASN A 137 18.60 3.05 -1.48
CA ASN A 137 18.58 2.63 -0.06
C ASN A 137 18.14 3.74 0.92
N TYR A 138 17.68 4.88 0.40
CA TYR A 138 17.14 5.99 1.18
C TYR A 138 15.62 6.16 0.94
N GLU A 139 14.97 6.99 1.72
CA GLU A 139 13.55 7.27 1.63
C GLU A 139 13.23 8.22 0.48
N GLY A 140 12.06 8.04 -0.15
CA GLY A 140 11.44 8.96 -1.07
C GLY A 140 10.31 9.74 -0.42
N ALA A 141 9.44 10.33 -1.22
CA ALA A 141 8.23 10.98 -0.75
C ALA A 141 7.35 10.02 0.06
N TRP A 142 6.44 10.55 0.88
CA TRP A 142 5.45 9.75 1.61
C TRP A 142 4.73 8.75 0.69
N ASN A 143 4.16 9.22 -0.39
CA ASN A 143 3.75 8.43 -1.54
C ASN A 143 4.76 8.68 -2.66
N THR A 144 5.65 7.71 -2.90
CA THR A 144 6.73 7.81 -3.88
C THR A 144 6.19 7.36 -5.24
N PRO A 145 6.13 8.22 -6.25
CA PRO A 145 5.49 7.85 -7.50
C PRO A 145 6.27 6.80 -8.27
N TYR A 146 5.60 5.78 -8.75
CA TYR A 146 6.12 4.88 -9.78
C TYR A 146 5.05 4.56 -10.81
N GLU A 147 5.45 4.26 -12.03
CA GLU A 147 4.55 3.90 -13.11
C GLU A 147 5.10 2.75 -13.94
N MET A 148 4.23 1.82 -14.27
CA MET A 148 4.48 0.73 -15.21
C MET A 148 4.01 1.17 -16.60
N HIS A 149 4.88 1.01 -17.60
CA HIS A 149 4.52 1.37 -18.98
C HIS A 149 3.30 0.57 -19.48
N SER A 150 2.37 1.27 -20.11
CA SER A 150 1.04 0.74 -20.45
C SER A 150 1.04 -0.48 -21.40
N ILE A 151 2.14 -0.73 -22.13
CA ILE A 151 2.24 -1.86 -23.08
C ILE A 151 3.32 -2.85 -22.61
N ASN A 152 4.42 -2.36 -22.04
CA ASN A 152 5.56 -3.17 -21.63
C ASN A 152 5.67 -3.18 -20.10
N SER A 153 5.12 -4.20 -19.45
CA SER A 153 5.12 -4.31 -17.98
C SER A 153 6.51 -4.49 -17.36
N ASN A 154 7.53 -4.84 -18.17
CA ASN A 154 8.91 -4.86 -17.69
C ASN A 154 9.54 -3.47 -17.57
N LEU A 155 8.96 -2.48 -18.25
CA LEU A 155 9.39 -1.11 -18.14
C LEU A 155 8.66 -0.41 -16.99
N ILE A 156 9.42 -0.01 -15.99
CA ILE A 156 8.90 0.72 -14.82
C ILE A 156 9.79 1.94 -14.60
N VAL A 157 9.18 3.05 -14.24
CA VAL A 157 9.87 4.26 -13.77
C VAL A 157 9.46 4.55 -12.33
N ALA A 158 10.40 5.04 -11.54
CA ALA A 158 10.16 5.44 -10.15
C ALA A 158 10.82 6.80 -9.87
N GLY A 159 10.11 7.66 -9.14
CA GLY A 159 10.57 9.00 -8.81
C GLY A 159 10.93 9.11 -7.32
N TYR A 160 12.21 9.20 -7.01
CA TYR A 160 12.73 9.56 -5.70
C TYR A 160 13.22 11.02 -5.73
N ASP A 161 14.46 11.28 -5.41
CA ASP A 161 15.14 12.56 -5.68
C ASP A 161 15.53 12.69 -7.17
N GLU A 162 15.65 11.55 -7.84
CA GLU A 162 15.90 11.39 -9.27
C GLU A 162 14.87 10.44 -9.90
N VAL A 163 14.87 10.38 -11.22
CA VAL A 163 14.08 9.41 -11.98
C VAL A 163 14.91 8.15 -12.21
N TYR A 164 14.37 7.03 -11.79
CA TYR A 164 14.95 5.70 -11.97
C TYR A 164 14.12 4.90 -12.98
N ARG A 165 14.78 4.17 -13.86
CA ARG A 165 14.16 3.35 -14.89
C ARG A 165 14.64 1.91 -14.77
N SER A 166 13.70 0.98 -14.78
CA SER A 166 13.94 -0.45 -14.93
C SER A 166 13.37 -0.93 -16.27
N THR A 167 14.06 -1.85 -16.94
CA THR A 167 13.58 -2.53 -18.14
C THR A 167 13.40 -4.02 -17.95
N ASP A 168 13.53 -4.51 -16.71
CA ASP A 168 13.41 -5.92 -16.31
C ASP A 168 12.40 -6.13 -15.17
N GLY A 169 11.44 -5.21 -15.04
CA GLY A 169 10.38 -5.29 -14.04
C GLY A 169 10.86 -5.07 -12.61
N GLY A 170 11.85 -4.21 -12.41
CA GLY A 170 12.39 -3.85 -11.10
C GLY A 170 13.55 -4.73 -10.62
N GLY A 171 14.10 -5.60 -11.48
CA GLY A 171 15.26 -6.42 -11.13
C GLY A 171 16.55 -5.59 -11.07
N SER A 172 16.68 -4.61 -11.95
CA SER A 172 17.77 -3.63 -11.98
C SER A 172 17.23 -2.24 -12.34
N TRP A 173 17.98 -1.20 -11.96
CA TRP A 173 17.57 0.18 -12.15
C TRP A 173 18.74 1.07 -12.61
N ASP A 174 18.44 1.95 -13.55
CA ASP A 174 19.33 3.02 -14.00
C ASP A 174 18.78 4.37 -13.54
N SER A 175 19.61 5.23 -12.96
CA SER A 175 19.28 6.64 -12.80
C SER A 175 19.35 7.33 -14.16
N ILE A 176 18.26 7.90 -14.62
CA ILE A 176 18.13 8.53 -15.94
C ILE A 176 17.99 10.06 -15.89
N SER A 177 18.09 10.64 -14.70
CA SER A 177 18.09 12.09 -14.49
C SER A 177 19.24 12.51 -13.60
N TYR A 178 19.50 13.80 -13.51
CA TYR A 178 20.47 14.38 -12.62
C TYR A 178 19.97 15.74 -12.10
N ASN A 179 19.82 15.85 -10.78
CA ASN A 179 19.40 17.06 -10.07
C ASN A 179 18.09 17.67 -10.63
N VAL A 180 17.17 16.81 -11.05
CA VAL A 180 15.92 17.22 -11.72
C VAL A 180 14.99 17.99 -10.77
N SER A 181 15.04 17.68 -9.48
CA SER A 181 14.20 18.28 -8.43
C SER A 181 14.94 19.29 -7.57
N GLY A 182 16.25 19.50 -7.79
CA GLY A 182 17.08 20.31 -6.88
C GLY A 182 17.29 19.65 -5.51
N GLY A 183 17.15 18.33 -5.41
CA GLY A 183 17.31 17.54 -4.18
C GLY A 183 16.03 17.38 -3.37
N ALA A 184 14.87 17.79 -3.90
CA ALA A 184 13.57 17.48 -3.32
C ALA A 184 13.06 16.12 -3.83
N ASP A 185 12.18 15.47 -3.06
CA ASP A 185 11.52 14.27 -3.52
C ASP A 185 10.53 14.57 -4.66
N LEU A 186 10.54 13.71 -5.67
CA LEU A 186 9.53 13.75 -6.72
C LEU A 186 8.18 13.32 -6.17
N ARG A 187 7.12 14.02 -6.59
CA ARG A 187 5.73 13.81 -6.14
C ARG A 187 4.84 13.22 -7.21
N SER A 188 5.26 13.32 -8.47
CA SER A 188 4.50 12.80 -9.60
C SER A 188 5.44 12.36 -10.70
N ILE A 189 5.08 11.28 -11.38
CA ILE A 189 5.77 10.78 -12.55
C ILE A 189 4.74 10.32 -13.57
N ALA A 190 5.03 10.52 -14.87
CA ALA A 190 4.19 10.01 -15.94
C ALA A 190 5.03 9.52 -17.10
N LEU A 191 4.66 8.38 -17.66
CA LEU A 191 5.32 7.72 -18.75
C LEU A 191 4.40 7.75 -19.97
N ALA A 192 4.88 8.31 -21.09
CA ALA A 192 4.06 8.44 -22.28
C ALA A 192 3.71 7.07 -22.89
N PRO A 193 2.43 6.72 -23.06
CA PRO A 193 2.03 5.40 -23.57
C PRO A 193 2.50 5.10 -25.00
N SER A 194 2.76 6.13 -25.78
CA SER A 194 3.13 6.02 -27.19
C SER A 194 4.64 5.97 -27.45
N ASP A 195 5.44 6.41 -26.48
CA ASP A 195 6.90 6.43 -26.58
C ASP A 195 7.54 6.40 -25.20
N GLU A 196 8.14 5.29 -24.85
CA GLU A 196 8.78 5.02 -23.57
C GLU A 196 9.96 5.93 -23.20
N ASN A 197 10.40 6.77 -24.13
CA ASN A 197 11.47 7.73 -23.88
C ASN A 197 10.96 9.09 -23.35
N TYR A 198 9.65 9.31 -23.37
CA TYR A 198 9.06 10.53 -22.82
C TYR A 198 8.54 10.28 -21.41
N ILE A 199 9.23 10.85 -20.44
CA ILE A 199 8.91 10.77 -19.02
C ILE A 199 8.75 12.19 -18.50
N TYR A 200 7.69 12.42 -17.74
CA TYR A 200 7.40 13.67 -17.04
C TYR A 200 7.52 13.44 -15.54
N ALA A 201 8.22 14.30 -14.84
CA ALA A 201 8.39 14.24 -13.39
C ALA A 201 8.19 15.62 -12.78
N ALA A 202 7.63 15.67 -11.56
CA ALA A 202 7.43 16.89 -10.80
C ALA A 202 7.69 16.65 -9.31
N SER A 203 8.20 17.69 -8.61
CA SER A 203 8.47 17.74 -7.19
C SER A 203 7.54 18.69 -6.45
#